data_d0b22fcdddec27cce17a990b6990285e
#
_entry.id   d0b22fcdddec27cce17a990b6990285e
#
_cell.length_a   1.000
_cell.length_b   1.000
_cell.length_c   1.000
_cell.angle_alpha   90.00
_cell.angle_beta   90.00
_cell.angle_gamma   90.00
#
_symmetry.space_group_name_H-M   'P 1'
#
loop_
_entity.id
_entity.type
_entity.pdbx_description
1 polymer ?
#
loop_
_entity_poly.entity_id
_entity_poly.type
_entity_poly.pdbx_seq_one_letter_code
_entity_poly.pdbx_strand_id
1 'polypeptide(L)'
;MNTSSPRLDRIAYALITLMVVASSTGLARAQGIADTIPANASKTTYGTGWQCDRGFRKADGACVVVTVPANAFLSDSSYGSGWKCTRGYKQNGDACDPVELPANAYISAASGDRWVCDRGYRQVGETCAAINVPANGYLTGNTSGLGWACDRGYKATNDACVAIAVPANAFLASTSSNPGWECDRGYREADGACNAIKVPAHGYLSGRSYGNGWECDRGYRKSQATCVVVALPENAHLDFSGNDWDCNQPYRKRQNTCVLGRP
;
A
#
# COMPACT_ATOMS: atom_id res chain seq x y z
N MET A 1 51.75 32.90 -15.07
CA MET A 1 53.13 32.98 -14.59
C MET A 1 53.53 31.55 -14.29
N ASN A 2 54.10 30.94 -15.27
CA ASN A 2 55.57 30.62 -15.43
C ASN A 2 55.99 29.61 -14.35
N THR A 3 56.49 28.49 -14.60
CA THR A 3 57.42 27.84 -15.56
C THR A 3 57.94 26.64 -14.80
N SER A 4 58.31 25.51 -15.20
CA SER A 4 58.95 24.92 -16.34
C SER A 4 59.43 23.54 -15.90
N SER A 5 59.32 22.56 -16.74
CA SER A 5 60.18 21.37 -16.76
C SER A 5 61.64 21.71 -16.98
N PRO A 6 62.63 20.81 -16.79
CA PRO A 6 63.02 19.89 -17.87
C PRO A 6 63.55 18.50 -17.40
N ARG A 7 63.30 17.47 -18.18
CA ARG A 7 64.13 16.69 -19.13
C ARG A 7 65.57 16.39 -18.75
N LEU A 8 65.96 15.12 -18.90
CA LEU A 8 67.01 14.53 -19.75
C LEU A 8 67.47 13.20 -19.14
N ASP A 9 67.31 12.11 -19.83
CA ASP A 9 68.08 11.41 -20.84
C ASP A 9 69.32 10.62 -20.32
N ARG A 10 69.30 9.38 -20.65
CA ARG A 10 70.24 8.55 -21.48
C ARG A 10 70.51 7.16 -20.91
N ILE A 11 70.02 6.11 -21.62
CA ILE A 11 70.81 5.24 -22.59
C ILE A 11 71.89 4.40 -21.91
N ALA A 12 71.80 3.11 -21.91
CA ALA A 12 72.22 2.08 -22.84
C ALA A 12 72.84 0.86 -22.13
N TYR A 13 72.64 -0.21 -22.61
CA TYR A 13 73.34 -1.36 -23.18
C TYR A 13 72.97 -2.72 -22.65
N ALA A 14 72.59 -3.49 -23.63
CA ALA A 14 72.32 -4.90 -23.68
C ALA A 14 73.45 -5.80 -23.13
N LEU A 15 73.01 -6.90 -22.52
CA LEU A 15 73.73 -8.19 -22.64
C LEU A 15 72.67 -9.32 -22.62
N ILE A 16 72.59 -10.00 -23.74
CA ILE A 16 71.88 -11.21 -24.00
C ILE A 16 72.55 -12.36 -23.26
N THR A 17 71.88 -12.97 -22.32
CA THR A 17 72.26 -14.31 -21.83
C THR A 17 71.10 -15.25 -22.00
N LEU A 18 71.25 -16.11 -22.98
CA LEU A 18 70.33 -17.24 -23.29
C LEU A 18 70.42 -18.25 -22.15
N MET A 19 69.38 -18.36 -21.31
CA MET A 19 69.24 -19.49 -20.42
C MET A 19 68.02 -20.28 -20.84
N VAL A 20 68.22 -21.47 -21.30
CA VAL A 20 67.25 -22.53 -21.50
C VAL A 20 66.71 -22.90 -20.13
N VAL A 21 65.46 -22.58 -19.85
CA VAL A 21 64.75 -23.08 -18.67
C VAL A 21 63.73 -24.13 -19.13
N ALA A 22 63.97 -25.33 -18.69
CA ALA A 22 63.14 -26.48 -18.88
C ALA A 22 61.68 -26.22 -18.39
N SER A 23 60.74 -26.43 -19.27
CA SER A 23 59.29 -26.36 -18.98
C SER A 23 58.91 -27.50 -18.04
N SER A 24 58.87 -27.27 -16.75
CA SER A 24 58.15 -28.11 -15.83
C SER A 24 56.69 -27.63 -15.80
N THR A 25 55.79 -28.30 -16.50
CA THR A 25 54.36 -28.18 -16.38
C THR A 25 53.95 -28.62 -14.99
N GLY A 26 54.05 -27.71 -14.03
CA GLY A 26 53.37 -27.87 -12.75
C GLY A 26 51.89 -27.75 -12.97
N LEU A 27 51.16 -28.88 -12.92
CA LEU A 27 49.73 -28.92 -12.72
C LEU A 27 49.43 -28.15 -11.42
N ALA A 28 49.05 -26.88 -11.52
CA ALA A 28 48.43 -26.17 -10.43
C ALA A 28 47.12 -26.95 -10.13
N ARG A 29 47.17 -27.83 -9.15
CA ARG A 29 45.96 -28.32 -8.48
C ARG A 29 45.26 -27.07 -7.92
N ALA A 30 44.14 -26.72 -8.53
CA ALA A 30 43.17 -25.87 -7.86
C ALA A 30 42.79 -26.60 -6.56
N GLN A 31 43.41 -26.23 -5.46
CA GLN A 31 42.91 -26.56 -4.13
C GLN A 31 41.59 -25.83 -4.06
N GLY A 32 40.50 -26.59 -4.28
CA GLY A 32 39.16 -26.14 -3.91
C GLY A 32 39.29 -25.66 -2.45
N ILE A 33 38.98 -24.40 -2.22
CA ILE A 33 38.76 -23.88 -0.87
C ILE A 33 37.62 -24.73 -0.32
N ALA A 34 37.97 -25.77 0.43
CA ALA A 34 37.00 -26.46 1.25
C ALA A 34 36.39 -25.35 2.13
N ASP A 35 35.10 -25.07 1.97
CA ASP A 35 34.36 -24.19 2.87
C ASP A 35 34.47 -24.77 4.29
N THR A 36 35.59 -24.42 4.96
CA THR A 36 35.81 -24.84 6.34
C THR A 36 34.83 -24.07 7.20
N ILE A 37 33.81 -24.76 7.68
CA ILE A 37 32.86 -24.20 8.63
C ILE A 37 33.67 -23.79 9.88
N PRO A 38 33.59 -22.54 10.32
CA PRO A 38 34.31 -22.06 11.50
C PRO A 38 33.84 -22.77 12.78
N ALA A 39 34.65 -22.71 13.81
CA ALA A 39 34.23 -23.15 15.14
C ALA A 39 32.96 -22.41 15.60
N ASN A 40 32.05 -23.09 16.27
CA ASN A 40 30.75 -22.56 16.71
C ASN A 40 29.86 -22.08 15.55
N ALA A 41 29.94 -22.77 14.41
CA ALA A 41 29.09 -22.55 13.25
C ALA A 41 28.53 -23.87 12.74
N SER A 42 27.33 -23.83 12.20
CA SER A 42 26.62 -24.94 11.57
C SER A 42 26.31 -24.60 10.13
N LYS A 43 26.24 -25.66 9.27
CA LYS A 43 25.85 -25.51 7.87
C LYS A 43 24.41 -24.99 7.77
N THR A 44 24.17 -24.03 6.88
CA THR A 44 22.81 -23.53 6.64
C THR A 44 21.92 -24.64 6.05
N THR A 45 20.67 -24.71 6.47
CA THR A 45 19.69 -25.66 5.97
C THR A 45 19.35 -25.44 4.49
N TYR A 46 19.45 -24.20 4.03
CA TYR A 46 19.20 -23.80 2.65
C TYR A 46 20.39 -23.00 2.09
N GLY A 47 20.85 -23.37 0.91
CA GLY A 47 21.99 -22.73 0.25
C GLY A 47 23.35 -23.28 0.62
N THR A 48 24.40 -22.64 0.11
CA THR A 48 25.80 -22.97 0.37
C THR A 48 26.35 -21.97 1.38
N GLY A 49 26.65 -22.40 2.57
CA GLY A 49 27.24 -21.52 3.57
C GLY A 49 27.06 -22.05 4.99
N TRP A 50 27.42 -21.23 5.95
CA TRP A 50 27.34 -21.51 7.38
C TRP A 50 26.74 -20.33 8.14
N GLN A 51 26.17 -20.62 9.29
CA GLN A 51 25.65 -19.65 10.27
C GLN A 51 26.26 -19.96 11.64
N CYS A 52 26.45 -18.92 12.44
CA CYS A 52 26.92 -19.14 13.80
C CYS A 52 25.84 -19.85 14.65
N ASP A 53 26.30 -20.72 15.54
CA ASP A 53 25.45 -21.37 16.52
C ASP A 53 24.88 -20.32 17.48
N ARG A 54 23.77 -20.67 18.16
CA ARG A 54 23.13 -19.78 19.15
C ARG A 54 24.11 -19.38 20.24
N GLY A 55 24.17 -18.09 20.54
CA GLY A 55 25.13 -17.52 21.47
C GLY A 55 26.43 -17.00 20.81
N PHE A 56 26.53 -17.14 19.50
CA PHE A 56 27.64 -16.62 18.71
C PHE A 56 27.12 -15.72 17.59
N ARG A 57 27.93 -14.73 17.20
CA ARG A 57 27.65 -13.83 16.07
C ARG A 57 28.80 -13.84 15.06
N LYS A 58 28.49 -13.56 13.83
CA LYS A 58 29.48 -13.47 12.75
C LYS A 58 30.28 -12.18 12.89
N ALA A 59 31.58 -12.30 12.97
CA ALA A 59 32.53 -11.19 12.94
C ALA A 59 33.81 -11.67 12.23
N ASP A 60 34.27 -10.91 11.24
CA ASP A 60 35.52 -11.15 10.49
C ASP A 60 35.71 -12.60 9.99
N GLY A 61 34.62 -13.22 9.51
CA GLY A 61 34.63 -14.58 8.97
C GLY A 61 34.66 -15.69 10.02
N ALA A 62 34.53 -15.38 11.30
CA ALA A 62 34.46 -16.32 12.42
C ALA A 62 33.18 -16.13 13.24
N CYS A 63 32.88 -17.08 14.13
CA CYS A 63 31.83 -16.98 15.11
C CYS A 63 32.39 -16.59 16.48
N VAL A 64 32.09 -15.38 16.94
CA VAL A 64 32.52 -14.86 18.24
C VAL A 64 31.37 -14.94 19.25
N VAL A 65 31.73 -15.18 20.52
CA VAL A 65 30.73 -15.27 21.60
C VAL A 65 29.95 -13.96 21.73
N VAL A 66 28.64 -14.05 21.92
CA VAL A 66 27.77 -12.88 22.18
C VAL A 66 27.79 -12.56 23.67
N THR A 67 28.34 -11.41 24.03
CA THR A 67 28.19 -10.88 25.38
C THR A 67 26.85 -10.18 25.51
N VAL A 68 25.94 -10.75 26.29
CA VAL A 68 24.58 -10.21 26.53
C VAL A 68 24.64 -9.19 27.65
N PRO A 69 24.30 -7.92 27.44
CA PRO A 69 24.30 -6.92 28.50
C PRO A 69 23.12 -7.12 29.48
N ALA A 70 23.11 -6.37 30.57
CA ALA A 70 21.98 -6.32 31.46
C ALA A 70 20.71 -5.90 30.74
N ASN A 71 19.55 -6.44 31.15
CA ASN A 71 18.25 -6.17 30.54
C ASN A 71 18.14 -6.54 29.03
N ALA A 72 18.93 -7.54 28.61
CA ALA A 72 18.91 -8.09 27.28
C ALA A 72 18.81 -9.62 27.30
N PHE A 73 18.50 -10.20 26.17
CA PHE A 73 18.47 -11.66 25.94
C PHE A 73 19.08 -12.00 24.59
N LEU A 74 19.60 -13.22 24.44
CA LEU A 74 20.11 -13.71 23.19
C LEU A 74 19.02 -13.71 22.11
N SER A 75 19.32 -13.10 20.94
CA SER A 75 18.44 -13.19 19.79
C SER A 75 18.74 -14.48 18.99
N ASP A 76 17.73 -14.98 18.27
CA ASP A 76 17.93 -16.13 17.36
C ASP A 76 18.59 -15.71 16.02
N SER A 77 18.95 -14.42 15.88
CA SER A 77 19.64 -13.89 14.70
C SER A 77 21.14 -13.93 14.92
N SER A 78 21.86 -14.56 13.99
CA SER A 78 23.32 -14.53 13.92
C SER A 78 23.90 -13.22 13.35
N TYR A 79 23.04 -12.27 13.03
CA TYR A 79 23.42 -10.95 12.51
C TYR A 79 23.22 -9.87 13.57
N GLY A 80 23.99 -8.79 13.46
CA GLY A 80 23.96 -7.66 14.39
C GLY A 80 24.67 -7.96 15.72
N SER A 81 24.12 -7.46 16.81
CA SER A 81 24.69 -7.66 18.17
C SER A 81 24.54 -9.09 18.70
N GLY A 82 23.63 -9.89 18.14
CA GLY A 82 23.29 -11.23 18.63
C GLY A 82 22.40 -11.24 19.88
N TRP A 83 21.96 -10.09 20.35
CA TRP A 83 21.07 -9.91 21.49
C TRP A 83 20.04 -8.81 21.22
N LYS A 84 18.98 -8.80 22.01
CA LYS A 84 17.92 -7.78 21.99
C LYS A 84 17.60 -7.37 23.42
N CYS A 85 17.22 -6.11 23.60
CA CYS A 85 16.75 -5.64 24.89
C CYS A 85 15.43 -6.30 25.28
N THR A 86 15.25 -6.54 26.57
CA THR A 86 13.97 -6.96 27.12
C THR A 86 12.93 -5.85 26.99
N ARG A 87 11.66 -6.23 27.04
CA ARG A 87 10.56 -5.26 26.95
C ARG A 87 10.70 -4.17 28.01
N GLY A 88 10.52 -2.93 27.61
CA GLY A 88 10.70 -1.76 28.47
C GLY A 88 12.10 -1.16 28.42
N TYR A 89 12.96 -1.74 27.59
CA TYR A 89 14.32 -1.23 27.37
C TYR A 89 14.57 -1.02 25.87
N LYS A 90 15.38 -0.04 25.53
CA LYS A 90 15.83 0.27 24.17
C LYS A 90 17.34 0.12 24.07
N GLN A 91 17.81 -0.33 22.91
CA GLN A 91 19.24 -0.46 22.67
C GLN A 91 19.89 0.92 22.53
N ASN A 92 20.98 1.09 23.26
CA ASN A 92 21.86 2.25 23.19
C ASN A 92 23.32 1.75 23.16
N GLY A 93 23.91 1.71 21.93
CA GLY A 93 25.20 1.07 21.74
C GLY A 93 25.18 -0.40 22.16
N ASP A 94 26.03 -0.76 23.12
CA ASP A 94 26.17 -2.11 23.65
C ASP A 94 25.39 -2.34 24.98
N ALA A 95 24.46 -1.44 25.32
CA ALA A 95 23.65 -1.50 26.53
C ALA A 95 22.15 -1.43 26.21
N CYS A 96 21.33 -1.77 27.21
CA CYS A 96 19.89 -1.59 27.19
C CYS A 96 19.46 -0.60 28.26
N ASP A 97 19.04 0.59 27.80
CA ASP A 97 18.55 1.66 28.68
C ASP A 97 17.04 1.53 28.87
N PRO A 98 16.51 1.86 30.04
CA PRO A 98 15.08 1.85 30.29
C PRO A 98 14.37 2.85 29.36
N VAL A 99 13.20 2.48 28.85
CA VAL A 99 12.33 3.40 28.12
C VAL A 99 11.63 4.30 29.11
N GLU A 100 11.92 5.59 29.05
CA GLU A 100 11.22 6.59 29.86
C GLU A 100 9.78 6.74 29.39
N LEU A 101 8.83 6.47 30.27
CA LEU A 101 7.40 6.56 30.00
C LEU A 101 6.85 7.91 30.46
N PRO A 102 6.30 8.72 29.55
CA PRO A 102 5.54 9.88 29.97
C PRO A 102 4.22 9.47 30.66
N ALA A 103 3.59 10.39 31.37
CA ALA A 103 2.28 10.16 31.92
C ALA A 103 1.27 9.79 30.82
N ASN A 104 0.35 8.88 31.13
CA ASN A 104 -0.67 8.37 30.19
C ASN A 104 -0.07 7.65 28.96
N ALA A 105 1.01 6.91 29.16
CA ALA A 105 1.65 6.08 28.17
C ALA A 105 1.98 4.68 28.70
N TYR A 106 2.11 3.72 27.81
CA TYR A 106 2.53 2.36 28.11
C TYR A 106 3.51 1.84 27.05
N ILE A 107 4.30 0.82 27.39
CA ILE A 107 5.22 0.18 26.43
C ILE A 107 4.43 -0.54 25.36
N SER A 108 4.69 -0.19 24.10
CA SER A 108 4.08 -0.81 22.91
C SER A 108 4.26 -2.34 22.93
N ALA A 109 3.16 -3.07 22.76
CA ALA A 109 3.21 -4.53 22.63
C ALA A 109 3.91 -4.98 21.34
N ALA A 110 3.88 -4.16 20.30
CA ALA A 110 4.43 -4.51 18.98
C ALA A 110 5.95 -4.38 18.93
N SER A 111 6.53 -3.38 19.61
CA SER A 111 7.98 -3.12 19.52
C SER A 111 8.71 -3.46 20.82
N GLY A 112 8.09 -3.24 21.96
CA GLY A 112 8.70 -3.46 23.27
C GLY A 112 9.74 -2.41 23.72
N ASP A 113 10.23 -1.62 22.80
CA ASP A 113 11.30 -0.62 22.95
C ASP A 113 10.80 0.84 22.84
N ARG A 114 9.50 1.01 22.60
CA ARG A 114 8.84 2.32 22.47
C ARG A 114 7.56 2.34 23.29
N TRP A 115 7.13 3.54 23.60
CA TRP A 115 5.85 3.77 24.24
C TRP A 115 4.80 4.27 23.25
N VAL A 116 3.56 4.12 23.62
CA VAL A 116 2.37 4.66 22.94
C VAL A 116 1.46 5.25 24.02
N CYS A 117 0.68 6.25 23.66
CA CYS A 117 -0.26 6.86 24.60
C CYS A 117 -1.43 5.94 24.92
N ASP A 118 -1.95 6.06 26.13
CA ASP A 118 -3.20 5.45 26.55
C ASP A 118 -4.37 5.90 25.69
N ARG A 119 -5.44 5.10 25.70
CA ARG A 119 -6.67 5.47 25.01
C ARG A 119 -7.22 6.80 25.53
N GLY A 120 -7.54 7.71 24.63
CA GLY A 120 -7.99 9.06 24.98
C GLY A 120 -6.86 10.09 25.04
N TYR A 121 -5.66 9.66 24.72
CA TYR A 121 -4.48 10.53 24.61
C TYR A 121 -3.82 10.39 23.24
N ARG A 122 -3.15 11.43 22.80
CA ARG A 122 -2.34 11.43 21.58
C ARG A 122 -0.93 11.93 21.85
N GLN A 123 0.02 11.43 21.09
CA GLN A 123 1.40 11.87 21.21
C GLN A 123 1.58 13.29 20.67
N VAL A 124 2.17 14.14 21.51
CA VAL A 124 2.59 15.49 21.18
C VAL A 124 4.03 15.64 21.65
N GLY A 125 4.99 15.60 20.73
CA GLY A 125 6.40 15.49 21.08
C GLY A 125 6.67 14.24 21.92
N GLU A 126 7.28 14.42 23.10
CA GLU A 126 7.62 13.35 24.04
C GLU A 126 6.57 13.16 25.16
N THR A 127 5.35 13.64 24.97
CA THR A 127 4.27 13.56 25.95
C THR A 127 2.98 13.04 25.35
N CYS A 128 2.04 12.61 26.22
CA CYS A 128 0.69 12.23 25.83
C CYS A 128 -0.30 13.29 26.29
N ALA A 129 -0.88 14.03 25.33
CA ALA A 129 -1.91 15.03 25.58
C ALA A 129 -3.30 14.41 25.46
N ALA A 130 -4.21 14.80 26.36
CA ALA A 130 -5.60 14.37 26.31
C ALA A 130 -6.28 14.79 24.99
N ILE A 131 -7.07 13.88 24.42
CA ILE A 131 -7.89 14.15 23.24
C ILE A 131 -9.18 14.82 23.72
N ASN A 132 -9.39 16.07 23.32
CA ASN A 132 -10.64 16.76 23.59
C ASN A 132 -11.70 16.31 22.59
N VAL A 133 -12.67 15.51 23.06
CA VAL A 133 -13.78 15.01 22.23
C VAL A 133 -14.90 16.04 22.27
N PRO A 134 -15.35 16.60 21.13
CA PRO A 134 -16.42 17.55 21.11
C PRO A 134 -17.80 16.89 21.45
N ALA A 135 -18.80 17.70 21.75
CA ALA A 135 -20.16 17.24 21.88
C ALA A 135 -20.61 16.53 20.60
N ASN A 136 -21.38 15.45 20.73
CA ASN A 136 -21.80 14.58 19.62
C ASN A 136 -20.61 13.91 18.89
N GLY A 137 -19.54 13.67 19.61
CA GLY A 137 -18.37 12.92 19.16
C GLY A 137 -18.01 11.80 20.11
N TYR A 138 -17.17 10.88 19.66
CA TYR A 138 -16.65 9.75 20.42
C TYR A 138 -15.19 9.49 20.11
N LEU A 139 -14.45 8.90 21.06
CA LEU A 139 -13.06 8.49 20.86
C LEU A 139 -12.99 7.35 19.85
N THR A 140 -12.13 7.51 18.85
CA THR A 140 -11.77 6.42 17.95
C THR A 140 -10.62 5.59 18.52
N GLY A 141 -10.46 4.34 18.05
CA GLY A 141 -9.30 3.52 18.41
C GLY A 141 -8.01 3.93 17.70
N ASN A 142 -8.07 4.88 16.77
CA ASN A 142 -6.91 5.37 16.03
C ASN A 142 -6.22 6.50 16.79
N THR A 143 -4.93 6.34 17.01
CA THR A 143 -4.06 7.38 17.56
C THR A 143 -3.59 8.37 16.49
N SER A 144 -3.85 8.09 15.21
CA SER A 144 -3.57 8.99 14.07
C SER A 144 -4.78 9.89 13.79
N GLY A 145 -4.54 11.12 13.36
CA GLY A 145 -5.57 12.11 13.09
C GLY A 145 -6.11 12.78 14.34
N LEU A 146 -7.40 13.06 14.38
CA LEU A 146 -8.04 13.77 15.50
C LEU A 146 -8.20 12.90 16.76
N GLY A 147 -8.18 11.56 16.62
CA GLY A 147 -8.42 10.62 17.71
C GLY A 147 -9.89 10.51 18.13
N TRP A 148 -10.78 11.24 17.48
CA TRP A 148 -12.23 11.20 17.68
C TRP A 148 -12.96 11.25 16.33
N ALA A 149 -14.21 10.85 16.33
CA ALA A 149 -15.15 10.94 15.21
C ALA A 149 -16.48 11.45 15.71
N CYS A 150 -17.31 11.96 14.80
CA CYS A 150 -18.66 12.40 15.14
C CYS A 150 -19.64 11.23 15.16
N ASP A 151 -20.64 11.35 16.02
CA ASP A 151 -21.81 10.48 16.03
C ASP A 151 -22.56 10.53 14.70
N ARG A 152 -23.36 9.51 14.43
CA ARG A 152 -24.19 9.46 13.21
C ARG A 152 -25.12 10.68 13.15
N GLY A 153 -25.15 11.32 12.01
CA GLY A 153 -25.93 12.54 11.81
C GLY A 153 -25.13 13.83 12.04
N TYR A 154 -23.86 13.70 12.38
CA TYR A 154 -22.96 14.84 12.55
C TYR A 154 -21.73 14.69 11.64
N LYS A 155 -21.15 15.79 11.26
CA LYS A 155 -19.88 15.83 10.51
C LYS A 155 -18.84 16.67 11.25
N ALA A 156 -17.58 16.26 11.16
CA ALA A 156 -16.48 17.02 11.72
C ALA A 156 -16.27 18.32 10.91
N THR A 157 -16.26 19.42 11.61
CA THR A 157 -15.96 20.76 11.06
C THR A 157 -15.03 21.44 12.05
N ASN A 158 -13.77 21.59 11.70
CA ASN A 158 -12.71 22.01 12.63
C ASN A 158 -12.68 21.06 13.85
N ASP A 159 -12.84 21.59 15.06
CA ASP A 159 -12.80 20.83 16.33
C ASP A 159 -14.21 20.53 16.90
N ALA A 160 -15.25 20.54 16.07
CA ALA A 160 -16.63 20.34 16.48
C ALA A 160 -17.35 19.30 15.61
N CYS A 161 -18.39 18.67 16.18
CA CYS A 161 -19.33 17.85 15.44
C CYS A 161 -20.61 18.67 15.16
N VAL A 162 -20.81 19.05 13.91
CA VAL A 162 -21.93 19.85 13.44
C VAL A 162 -22.99 18.92 12.84
N ALA A 163 -24.26 19.13 13.21
CA ALA A 163 -25.37 18.36 12.68
C ALA A 163 -25.44 18.45 11.14
N ILE A 164 -25.66 17.31 10.49
CA ILE A 164 -25.86 17.24 9.04
C ILE A 164 -27.30 17.70 8.76
N ALA A 165 -27.46 18.81 8.04
CA ALA A 165 -28.74 19.25 7.54
C ALA A 165 -29.15 18.34 6.38
N VAL A 166 -30.08 17.41 6.61
CA VAL A 166 -30.64 16.53 5.60
C VAL A 166 -31.77 17.25 4.88
N PRO A 167 -31.68 17.48 3.56
CA PRO A 167 -32.74 18.14 2.82
C PRO A 167 -33.98 17.28 2.67
N ALA A 168 -35.09 17.86 2.21
CA ALA A 168 -36.29 17.12 1.89
C ALA A 168 -36.00 16.06 0.81
N ASN A 169 -36.65 14.90 0.91
CA ASN A 169 -36.46 13.75 0.02
C ASN A 169 -35.01 13.19 0.01
N ALA A 170 -34.39 13.23 1.19
CA ALA A 170 -33.07 12.66 1.44
C ALA A 170 -33.02 11.95 2.79
N PHE A 171 -32.05 11.10 2.96
CA PHE A 171 -31.76 10.38 4.21
C PHE A 171 -30.26 10.45 4.54
N LEU A 172 -29.90 10.26 5.81
CA LEU A 172 -28.52 10.19 6.23
C LEU A 172 -27.80 9.02 5.55
N ALA A 173 -26.71 9.33 4.86
CA ALA A 173 -25.87 8.31 4.25
C ALA A 173 -25.33 7.32 5.30
N SER A 174 -25.14 6.05 4.91
CA SER A 174 -24.56 5.02 5.77
C SER A 174 -23.06 5.16 5.95
N THR A 175 -22.43 5.92 5.07
CA THR A 175 -21.00 6.18 5.08
C THR A 175 -20.73 7.67 5.37
N SER A 176 -19.52 7.97 5.84
CA SER A 176 -19.07 9.34 6.08
C SER A 176 -18.77 10.14 4.80
N SER A 177 -19.42 9.76 3.68
CA SER A 177 -19.32 10.48 2.41
C SER A 177 -19.84 11.92 2.54
N ASN A 178 -19.24 12.85 1.85
CA ASN A 178 -19.71 14.22 1.76
C ASN A 178 -20.84 14.28 0.70
N PRO A 179 -22.02 14.84 0.98
CA PRO A 179 -22.37 15.72 2.12
C PRO A 179 -22.87 15.03 3.39
N GLY A 180 -22.88 13.69 3.46
CA GLY A 180 -23.37 12.91 4.60
C GLY A 180 -24.86 12.52 4.50
N TRP A 181 -25.50 12.77 3.37
CA TRP A 181 -26.85 12.35 3.04
C TRP A 181 -26.95 11.93 1.57
N GLU A 182 -27.96 11.16 1.25
CA GLU A 182 -28.28 10.68 -0.08
C GLU A 182 -29.74 10.95 -0.38
N CYS A 183 -30.06 11.21 -1.65
CA CYS A 183 -31.44 11.42 -2.06
C CYS A 183 -32.24 10.11 -2.04
N ASP A 184 -33.51 10.22 -1.69
CA ASP A 184 -34.48 9.15 -1.83
C ASP A 184 -34.58 8.66 -3.27
N ARG A 185 -35.05 7.43 -3.44
CA ARG A 185 -35.28 6.88 -4.77
C ARG A 185 -36.25 7.74 -5.56
N GLY A 186 -35.86 8.09 -6.77
CA GLY A 186 -36.67 8.97 -7.64
C GLY A 186 -36.26 10.45 -7.54
N TYR A 187 -35.26 10.75 -6.72
CA TYR A 187 -34.69 12.08 -6.60
C TYR A 187 -33.20 12.08 -6.94
N ARG A 188 -32.69 13.23 -7.31
CA ARG A 188 -31.28 13.46 -7.60
C ARG A 188 -30.80 14.73 -6.92
N GLU A 189 -29.55 14.66 -6.40
CA GLU A 189 -28.86 15.81 -5.86
C GLU A 189 -28.53 16.82 -6.98
N ALA A 190 -28.95 18.04 -6.76
CA ALA A 190 -28.53 19.21 -7.50
C ALA A 190 -28.63 20.43 -6.58
N ASP A 191 -27.56 21.23 -6.55
CA ASP A 191 -27.48 22.46 -5.77
C ASP A 191 -27.77 22.28 -4.27
N GLY A 192 -27.32 21.15 -3.69
CA GLY A 192 -27.52 20.83 -2.27
C GLY A 192 -28.95 20.41 -1.90
N ALA A 193 -29.82 20.10 -2.85
CA ALA A 193 -31.17 19.64 -2.67
C ALA A 193 -31.46 18.37 -3.48
N CYS A 194 -32.50 17.63 -3.07
CA CYS A 194 -32.96 16.45 -3.82
C CYS A 194 -34.15 16.81 -4.70
N ASN A 195 -33.90 16.88 -6.00
CA ASN A 195 -34.89 17.21 -7.02
C ASN A 195 -35.48 15.96 -7.66
N ALA A 196 -36.79 15.93 -7.86
CA ALA A 196 -37.47 14.80 -8.46
C ALA A 196 -36.98 14.51 -9.88
N ILE A 197 -36.67 13.26 -10.18
CA ILE A 197 -36.29 12.79 -11.49
C ILE A 197 -37.51 12.76 -12.40
N LYS A 198 -37.51 13.58 -13.45
CA LYS A 198 -38.56 13.57 -14.46
C LYS A 198 -38.35 12.37 -15.40
N VAL A 199 -39.15 11.33 -15.21
CA VAL A 199 -39.14 10.13 -16.06
C VAL A 199 -40.03 10.42 -17.27
N PRO A 200 -39.54 10.29 -18.53
CA PRO A 200 -40.34 10.48 -19.72
C PRO A 200 -41.34 9.35 -19.93
N ALA A 201 -42.29 9.55 -20.84
CA ALA A 201 -43.18 8.46 -21.30
C ALA A 201 -42.32 7.29 -21.84
N HIS A 202 -42.74 6.06 -21.57
CA HIS A 202 -42.00 4.83 -21.89
C HIS A 202 -40.60 4.76 -21.24
N GLY A 203 -40.48 5.37 -20.08
CA GLY A 203 -39.29 5.26 -19.22
C GLY A 203 -39.67 4.79 -17.82
N TYR A 204 -38.67 4.34 -17.09
CA TYR A 204 -38.77 3.93 -15.68
C TYR A 204 -37.54 4.42 -14.90
N LEU A 205 -37.70 4.58 -13.57
CA LEU A 205 -36.59 4.93 -12.70
C LEU A 205 -35.55 3.82 -12.68
N SER A 206 -34.32 4.15 -13.04
CA SER A 206 -33.20 3.22 -12.90
C SER A 206 -32.73 3.14 -11.46
N GLY A 207 -32.24 1.96 -11.03
CA GLY A 207 -31.61 1.80 -9.73
C GLY A 207 -30.17 2.35 -9.66
N ARG A 208 -29.68 3.03 -10.72
CA ARG A 208 -28.32 3.54 -10.81
C ARG A 208 -28.23 4.97 -10.26
N SER A 209 -27.22 5.23 -9.47
CA SER A 209 -26.94 6.56 -8.90
C SER A 209 -26.33 7.55 -9.91
N TYR A 210 -25.93 7.06 -11.10
CA TYR A 210 -25.32 7.88 -12.16
C TYR A 210 -26.20 7.94 -13.42
N GLY A 211 -25.92 8.86 -14.31
CA GLY A 211 -26.70 9.10 -15.53
C GLY A 211 -27.96 9.93 -15.26
N ASN A 212 -29.03 9.75 -16.04
CA ASN A 212 -30.25 10.54 -15.89
C ASN A 212 -31.21 10.02 -14.81
N GLY A 213 -30.89 8.88 -14.16
CA GLY A 213 -31.72 8.25 -13.14
C GLY A 213 -32.95 7.51 -13.71
N TRP A 214 -33.08 7.43 -15.01
CA TRP A 214 -34.15 6.68 -15.68
C TRP A 214 -33.61 5.96 -16.91
N GLU A 215 -34.31 4.92 -17.32
CA GLU A 215 -34.04 4.15 -18.54
C GLU A 215 -35.33 3.96 -19.33
N CYS A 216 -35.20 3.64 -20.62
CA CYS A 216 -36.37 3.39 -21.45
C CYS A 216 -36.87 1.96 -21.32
N ASP A 217 -38.17 1.78 -21.43
CA ASP A 217 -38.81 0.49 -21.53
C ASP A 217 -38.27 -0.29 -22.75
N ARG A 218 -38.41 -1.61 -22.70
CA ARG A 218 -38.09 -2.48 -23.82
C ARG A 218 -38.84 -2.07 -25.09
N GLY A 219 -38.13 -1.95 -26.19
CA GLY A 219 -38.65 -1.45 -27.46
C GLY A 219 -38.53 0.06 -27.64
N TYR A 220 -37.95 0.74 -26.67
CA TYR A 220 -37.66 2.16 -26.76
C TYR A 220 -36.19 2.43 -26.49
N ARG A 221 -35.62 3.46 -27.10
CA ARG A 221 -34.25 3.93 -26.89
C ARG A 221 -34.21 5.37 -26.45
N LYS A 222 -33.16 5.72 -25.70
CA LYS A 222 -32.92 7.11 -25.29
C LYS A 222 -32.62 8.00 -26.49
N SER A 223 -33.35 9.09 -26.60
CA SER A 223 -33.08 10.19 -27.49
C SER A 223 -33.19 11.50 -26.72
N GLN A 224 -32.05 12.10 -26.41
CA GLN A 224 -31.98 13.28 -25.52
C GLN A 224 -32.65 13.01 -24.16
N ALA A 225 -33.75 13.66 -23.84
CA ALA A 225 -34.51 13.55 -22.60
C ALA A 225 -35.80 12.72 -22.74
N THR A 226 -35.96 11.95 -23.81
CA THR A 226 -37.17 11.17 -24.11
C THR A 226 -36.83 9.73 -24.46
N CYS A 227 -37.85 8.86 -24.44
CA CYS A 227 -37.79 7.50 -24.96
C CYS A 227 -38.54 7.45 -26.30
N VAL A 228 -37.81 7.11 -27.38
CA VAL A 228 -38.37 6.95 -28.71
C VAL A 228 -38.43 5.47 -29.09
N VAL A 229 -39.45 5.06 -29.85
CA VAL A 229 -39.61 3.69 -30.29
C VAL A 229 -38.39 3.23 -31.10
N VAL A 230 -37.92 2.02 -30.87
CA VAL A 230 -36.90 1.38 -31.69
C VAL A 230 -37.55 0.93 -33.01
N ALA A 231 -37.28 1.63 -34.09
CA ALA A 231 -37.76 1.22 -35.43
C ALA A 231 -37.01 -0.05 -35.88
N LEU A 232 -37.70 -1.17 -35.96
CA LEU A 232 -37.14 -2.44 -36.39
C LEU A 232 -37.18 -2.48 -37.93
N PRO A 233 -36.03 -2.59 -38.61
CA PRO A 233 -36.04 -2.88 -40.07
C PRO A 233 -36.53 -4.30 -40.35
N GLU A 234 -36.81 -4.58 -41.59
CA GLU A 234 -37.20 -5.92 -42.02
C GLU A 234 -36.09 -6.94 -41.66
N ASN A 235 -36.47 -8.12 -41.20
CA ASN A 235 -35.58 -9.19 -40.71
C ASN A 235 -34.72 -8.82 -39.47
N ALA A 236 -35.20 -7.92 -38.65
CA ALA A 236 -34.58 -7.55 -37.38
C ALA A 236 -35.47 -7.92 -36.17
N HIS A 237 -34.85 -8.01 -35.00
CA HIS A 237 -35.51 -8.15 -33.72
C HIS A 237 -34.83 -7.23 -32.70
N LEU A 238 -35.50 -6.95 -31.57
CA LEU A 238 -34.86 -6.22 -30.47
C LEU A 238 -33.68 -7.02 -29.96
N ASP A 239 -32.56 -6.36 -29.74
CA ASP A 239 -31.37 -6.95 -29.12
C ASP A 239 -31.62 -7.39 -27.66
N PHE A 240 -30.61 -7.96 -27.04
CA PHE A 240 -30.70 -8.41 -25.64
C PHE A 240 -31.03 -7.26 -24.68
N SER A 241 -30.54 -6.06 -24.92
CA SER A 241 -30.86 -4.88 -24.11
C SER A 241 -32.29 -4.43 -24.23
N GLY A 242 -32.91 -4.72 -25.38
CA GLY A 242 -34.26 -4.27 -25.74
C GLY A 242 -34.34 -2.80 -26.15
N ASN A 243 -33.20 -2.10 -26.21
CA ASN A 243 -33.12 -0.68 -26.53
C ASN A 243 -32.45 -0.39 -27.91
N ASP A 244 -32.01 -1.44 -28.58
CA ASP A 244 -31.52 -1.43 -29.96
C ASP A 244 -32.01 -2.71 -30.67
N TRP A 245 -31.55 -2.98 -31.86
CA TRP A 245 -31.95 -4.12 -32.64
C TRP A 245 -30.77 -4.86 -33.28
N ASP A 246 -30.96 -6.16 -33.52
CA ASP A 246 -30.06 -7.04 -34.22
C ASP A 246 -30.80 -7.73 -35.39
N CYS A 247 -30.04 -8.25 -36.35
CA CYS A 247 -30.62 -8.96 -37.48
C CYS A 247 -30.89 -10.43 -37.16
N ASN A 248 -32.03 -10.95 -37.61
CA ASN A 248 -32.31 -12.38 -37.62
C ASN A 248 -31.29 -13.14 -38.47
N GLN A 249 -30.87 -14.31 -38.06
CA GLN A 249 -30.03 -15.16 -38.91
C GLN A 249 -30.82 -15.62 -40.17
N PRO A 250 -30.20 -15.65 -41.35
CA PRO A 250 -28.80 -15.44 -41.69
C PRO A 250 -28.43 -13.99 -42.08
N TYR A 251 -29.25 -13.01 -41.76
CA TYR A 251 -29.02 -11.60 -42.10
C TYR A 251 -27.94 -10.98 -41.19
N ARG A 252 -27.27 -9.96 -41.70
CA ARG A 252 -26.25 -9.18 -40.99
C ARG A 252 -26.57 -7.68 -41.08
N LYS A 253 -26.27 -6.98 -39.98
CA LYS A 253 -26.48 -5.54 -39.84
C LYS A 253 -25.55 -4.78 -40.80
N ARG A 254 -26.13 -3.98 -41.67
CA ARG A 254 -25.41 -3.06 -42.54
C ARG A 254 -26.10 -1.70 -42.46
N GLN A 255 -25.43 -0.74 -41.82
CA GLN A 255 -26.02 0.57 -41.50
C GLN A 255 -27.35 0.36 -40.69
N ASN A 256 -28.48 0.78 -41.29
CA ASN A 256 -29.81 0.71 -40.65
C ASN A 256 -30.70 -0.41 -41.24
N THR A 257 -30.13 -1.39 -41.90
CA THR A 257 -30.86 -2.49 -42.55
C THR A 257 -30.22 -3.84 -42.28
N CYS A 258 -31.00 -4.90 -42.39
CA CYS A 258 -30.52 -6.29 -42.35
C CYS A 258 -30.40 -6.81 -43.79
N VAL A 259 -29.18 -7.15 -44.23
CA VAL A 259 -28.90 -7.72 -45.55
C VAL A 259 -28.46 -9.18 -45.41
N LEU A 260 -28.77 -10.01 -46.39
CA LEU A 260 -28.38 -11.40 -46.43
C LEU A 260 -26.84 -11.50 -46.32
N GLY A 261 -26.33 -12.23 -45.33
CA GLY A 261 -24.91 -12.47 -45.25
C GLY A 261 -24.45 -13.33 -46.41
N ARG A 262 -23.42 -12.90 -47.17
CA ARG A 262 -22.76 -13.82 -48.08
C ARG A 262 -22.08 -14.94 -47.30
N PRO A 263 -22.14 -16.20 -47.75
CA PRO A 263 -21.46 -17.32 -47.11
C PRO A 263 -19.96 -17.12 -47.05
#